data_2a09be09a97a18b66dc5497836e59d56
#
_entry.id   2a09be09a97a18b66dc5497836e59d56
#
_cell.length_a   1.000
_cell.length_b   1.000
_cell.length_c   1.000
_cell.angle_alpha   90.00
_cell.angle_beta   90.00
_cell.angle_gamma   90.00
#
_symmetry.space_group_name_H-M   'P 1'
#
loop_
_entity.id
_entity.type
_entity.pdbx_description
1 polymer ?
#
loop_
_entity_poly.entity_id
_entity_poly.type
_entity_poly.pdbx_seq_one_letter_code
_entity_poly.pdbx_strand_id
1 'polypeptide(L)'
;MPRSTNLSCCRRALFSVVIAGVAVGAGMNGSGGATEPAAPATAGDLVAGARRICILGDSITFDGGWVAGLASWTEARGYPAAVINCGLPSETASGLSEEGHAGGRFPRPDVHERLERVLRVVRPDLVIACYGMNCGIYEPLDETRFAAYRAGIEKLRQTVETSGARIIHLTPPVYDGRPGTRHPAGDVDYDAVLAAYSDWLLSRRADGWLVIDVHGPMRRWLDERRAADAAFTFQPDAVHPDEAGQWAICRAVLLGLGDDRLGAEAEPVSLRPFLPDCQERMRLLRQAYVGAAGHLRPGIQPGLPVADAEAAAGRITDSLRRRRPFLIGEKRPSSEWKSAVEWPRPQVVDPGPAPAHAAPVPADAIVLFGGADLSAFEGPPQWTVDDGIATVKGGSITTKQPFGDCHVHVEFRTPRPATGSGQGRGNSGIYLMGRYEIQLLDSFEDGTDAPRTYPDGQCGALYKQQPPAVNACRAPGEWQSFDILFTRPRFTAEGALGAPGRVSVLHNGVAIHSDTVILGTTGWAEFPAYQAHPDALPLSIQDHGNPVQFRSIWVRPFEAVFGSLPADVPPRGGARPGRDG
;
A
#
# COMPACT_ATOMS: atom_id res chain seq x y z
N MET A 1 28.93 -59.07 19.09
CA MET A 1 30.40 -58.98 19.23
C MET A 1 31.03 -58.74 17.88
N PRO A 2 32.12 -58.02 17.72
CA PRO A 2 32.64 -56.92 18.53
C PRO A 2 32.89 -55.64 17.68
N ARG A 3 32.91 -54.48 18.32
CA ARG A 3 34.05 -53.52 18.50
C ARG A 3 34.67 -52.95 17.20
N SER A 4 34.96 -51.65 17.07
CA SER A 4 35.65 -50.69 17.94
C SER A 4 35.61 -49.29 17.25
N THR A 5 35.41 -48.18 17.98
CA THR A 5 36.37 -47.15 18.39
C THR A 5 37.03 -46.39 17.21
N ASN A 6 37.12 -45.06 17.16
CA ASN A 6 37.59 -44.05 18.06
C ASN A 6 37.41 -42.64 17.47
N LEU A 7 37.02 -41.68 18.28
CA LEU A 7 37.75 -40.53 18.81
C LEU A 7 38.09 -39.36 17.89
N SER A 8 37.53 -38.21 18.31
CA SER A 8 38.24 -36.96 18.68
C SER A 8 38.28 -35.89 17.60
N CYS A 9 37.81 -34.64 17.80
CA CYS A 9 38.41 -33.66 18.72
C CYS A 9 37.52 -32.39 18.82
N CYS A 10 37.26 -31.99 20.05
CA CYS A 10 36.75 -30.69 20.46
C CYS A 10 37.74 -29.55 20.14
N ARG A 11 37.26 -28.40 19.68
CA ARG A 11 37.88 -27.12 20.07
C ARG A 11 36.80 -26.13 20.48
N ARG A 12 36.72 -25.88 21.77
CA ARG A 12 36.07 -24.73 22.41
C ARG A 12 36.97 -23.51 22.23
N ALA A 13 36.41 -22.40 21.76
CA ALA A 13 37.03 -21.09 21.90
C ALA A 13 36.39 -20.37 23.09
N LEU A 14 37.19 -20.11 24.10
CA LEU A 14 36.86 -19.27 25.24
C LEU A 14 36.93 -17.79 24.82
N PHE A 15 35.88 -17.03 25.12
CA PHE A 15 35.96 -15.58 25.18
C PHE A 15 36.32 -15.16 26.62
N SER A 16 37.49 -14.53 26.75
CA SER A 16 37.94 -13.92 27.99
C SER A 16 37.31 -12.54 28.15
N VAL A 17 36.63 -12.35 29.28
CA VAL A 17 36.18 -11.02 29.74
C VAL A 17 37.38 -10.40 30.47
N VAL A 18 37.82 -9.24 30.01
CA VAL A 18 38.79 -8.38 30.70
C VAL A 18 38.03 -7.29 31.46
N ILE A 19 38.08 -7.41 32.80
CA ILE A 19 37.66 -6.32 33.69
C ILE A 19 38.88 -5.40 33.88
N ALA A 20 38.76 -4.14 33.44
CA ALA A 20 39.78 -3.13 33.69
C ALA A 20 39.39 -2.32 34.92
N GLY A 21 40.21 -2.37 35.94
CA GLY A 21 40.09 -1.60 37.17
C GLY A 21 40.43 -0.13 36.98
N VAL A 22 39.76 0.69 37.74
CA VAL A 22 39.97 2.14 37.85
C VAL A 22 41.28 2.39 38.62
N ALA A 23 42.20 3.16 38.01
CA ALA A 23 43.29 3.81 38.68
C ALA A 23 43.17 5.34 38.43
N VAL A 24 43.01 6.07 39.55
CA VAL A 24 43.05 7.52 39.59
C VAL A 24 44.51 7.97 39.51
N GLY A 25 44.86 8.78 38.50
CA GLY A 25 46.14 9.43 38.40
C GLY A 25 45.96 10.79 37.70
N ALA A 26 46.15 11.87 38.46
CA ALA A 26 46.14 13.21 37.94
C ALA A 26 47.38 13.49 37.10
N GLY A 27 47.19 14.03 35.92
CA GLY A 27 48.26 14.51 35.03
C GLY A 27 47.69 15.35 33.91
N MET A 28 47.75 16.68 34.06
CA MET A 28 47.48 17.64 33.01
C MET A 28 48.49 17.48 31.89
N ASN A 29 47.99 17.26 30.64
CA ASN A 29 48.61 17.83 29.44
C ASN A 29 47.58 17.78 28.31
N GLY A 30 47.19 18.94 27.82
CA GLY A 30 46.30 19.12 26.70
C GLY A 30 46.95 18.67 25.39
N SER A 31 46.29 17.73 24.73
CA SER A 31 46.41 17.58 23.29
C SER A 31 44.97 17.57 22.77
N GLY A 32 44.57 18.68 22.17
CA GLY A 32 43.30 18.76 21.44
C GLY A 32 43.30 17.73 20.31
N GLY A 33 42.65 16.61 20.56
CA GLY A 33 42.28 15.67 19.48
C GLY A 33 41.27 16.38 18.57
N ALA A 34 41.72 16.79 17.40
CA ALA A 34 40.81 17.16 16.34
C ALA A 34 39.89 15.98 16.06
N THR A 35 38.61 16.11 16.41
CA THR A 35 37.59 15.19 15.94
C THR A 35 37.61 15.24 14.43
N GLU A 36 37.93 14.12 13.77
CA GLU A 36 37.73 14.00 12.31
C GLU A 36 36.35 14.53 11.96
N PRO A 37 36.21 15.40 10.94
CA PRO A 37 34.90 15.85 10.51
C PRO A 37 34.07 14.63 10.11
N ALA A 38 32.86 14.51 10.69
CA ALA A 38 31.94 13.44 10.34
C ALA A 38 31.73 13.43 8.82
N ALA A 39 31.75 12.24 8.22
CA ALA A 39 31.48 12.09 6.80
C ALA A 39 30.15 12.78 6.43
N PRO A 40 30.06 13.44 5.27
CA PRO A 40 28.84 14.12 4.85
C PRO A 40 27.67 13.08 4.76
N ALA A 41 26.50 13.47 5.27
CA ALA A 41 25.32 12.62 5.26
C ALA A 41 24.93 12.23 3.84
N THR A 42 24.67 10.95 3.61
CA THR A 42 24.19 10.42 2.32
C THR A 42 22.73 10.80 2.08
N ALA A 43 22.23 10.62 0.85
CA ALA A 43 20.82 10.79 0.52
C ALA A 43 19.92 9.86 1.36
N GLY A 44 20.36 8.62 1.58
CA GLY A 44 19.66 7.65 2.44
C GLY A 44 19.58 8.11 3.90
N ASP A 45 20.66 8.65 4.46
CA ASP A 45 20.67 9.18 5.83
C ASP A 45 19.70 10.35 6.00
N LEU A 46 19.59 11.22 4.99
CA LEU A 46 18.66 12.35 5.04
C LEU A 46 17.20 11.86 5.04
N VAL A 47 16.86 10.87 4.22
CA VAL A 47 15.50 10.31 4.20
C VAL A 47 15.20 9.59 5.51
N ALA A 48 16.15 8.81 6.04
CA ALA A 48 15.97 8.10 7.30
C ALA A 48 15.76 9.03 8.51
N GLY A 49 16.39 10.21 8.50
CA GLY A 49 16.29 11.21 9.57
C GLY A 49 15.15 12.22 9.41
N ALA A 50 14.56 12.35 8.23
CA ALA A 50 13.53 13.35 7.96
C ALA A 50 12.20 12.99 8.65
N ARG A 51 11.46 14.01 9.06
CA ARG A 51 10.07 13.90 9.54
C ARG A 51 9.06 14.29 8.47
N ARG A 52 9.41 15.22 7.60
CA ARG A 52 8.55 15.73 6.53
C ARG A 52 9.36 15.84 5.24
N ILE A 53 9.02 15.04 4.27
CA ILE A 53 9.63 15.04 2.94
C ILE A 53 8.65 15.63 1.95
N CYS A 54 9.00 16.75 1.36
CA CYS A 54 8.25 17.38 0.27
C CYS A 54 8.77 16.88 -1.07
N ILE A 55 7.89 16.34 -1.89
CA ILE A 55 8.23 15.93 -3.25
C ILE A 55 7.75 17.00 -4.22
N LEU A 56 8.66 17.58 -4.97
CA LEU A 56 8.39 18.56 -6.02
C LEU A 56 8.61 17.94 -7.40
N GLY A 57 7.85 18.35 -8.39
CA GLY A 57 7.95 17.90 -9.76
C GLY A 57 6.69 18.23 -10.57
N ASP A 58 6.64 17.71 -11.78
CA ASP A 58 5.59 17.94 -12.75
C ASP A 58 4.44 16.91 -12.68
N SER A 59 3.78 16.61 -13.82
CA SER A 59 2.67 15.64 -13.92
C SER A 59 3.09 14.23 -13.52
N ILE A 60 4.31 13.82 -13.80
CA ILE A 60 4.84 12.47 -13.46
C ILE A 60 4.89 12.30 -11.95
N THR A 61 5.34 13.34 -11.25
CA THR A 61 5.33 13.38 -9.78
C THR A 61 3.91 13.53 -9.23
N PHE A 62 3.08 14.39 -9.85
CA PHE A 62 1.68 14.57 -9.45
C PHE A 62 0.88 13.27 -9.54
N ASP A 63 1.06 12.46 -10.56
CA ASP A 63 0.43 11.15 -10.70
C ASP A 63 0.72 10.28 -9.47
N GLY A 64 1.97 10.21 -9.04
CA GLY A 64 2.35 9.81 -7.69
C GLY A 64 2.66 8.33 -7.50
N GLY A 65 2.70 7.51 -8.54
CA GLY A 65 3.03 6.09 -8.41
C GLY A 65 4.39 5.86 -7.76
N TRP A 66 5.45 6.53 -8.27
CA TRP A 66 6.79 6.44 -7.69
C TRP A 66 6.88 7.04 -6.27
N VAL A 67 6.10 8.09 -6.00
CA VAL A 67 6.04 8.73 -4.67
C VAL A 67 5.39 7.80 -3.65
N ALA A 68 4.33 7.08 -4.05
CA ALA A 68 3.70 6.06 -3.20
C ALA A 68 4.64 4.88 -2.94
N GLY A 69 5.45 4.50 -3.94
CA GLY A 69 6.53 3.51 -3.78
C GLY A 69 7.57 3.94 -2.75
N LEU A 70 8.06 5.19 -2.84
CA LEU A 70 8.98 5.77 -1.85
C LEU A 70 8.34 5.84 -0.45
N ALA A 71 7.07 6.25 -0.35
CA ALA A 71 6.34 6.27 0.91
C ALA A 71 6.17 4.86 1.49
N SER A 72 5.94 3.85 0.65
CA SER A 72 5.86 2.45 1.05
C SER A 72 7.20 1.94 1.58
N TRP A 73 8.30 2.34 0.95
CA TRP A 73 9.65 2.02 1.40
C TRP A 73 9.96 2.65 2.78
N THR A 74 9.61 3.93 2.99
CA THR A 74 9.81 4.58 4.30
C THR A 74 9.02 3.88 5.41
N GLU A 75 7.79 3.46 5.13
CA GLU A 75 6.97 2.68 6.08
C GLU A 75 7.56 1.29 6.33
N ALA A 76 7.98 0.57 5.29
CA ALA A 76 8.60 -0.74 5.44
C ALA A 76 9.88 -0.68 6.27
N ARG A 77 10.68 0.39 6.12
CA ARG A 77 11.88 0.65 6.93
C ARG A 77 11.56 1.19 8.34
N GLY A 78 10.33 1.63 8.59
CA GLY A 78 9.92 2.25 9.86
C GLY A 78 10.49 3.64 10.09
N TYR A 79 10.79 4.36 9.02
CA TYR A 79 11.24 5.74 9.11
C TYR A 79 10.08 6.67 9.52
N PRO A 80 10.36 7.76 10.25
CA PRO A 80 9.32 8.63 10.78
C PRO A 80 8.68 9.56 9.73
N ALA A 81 9.16 9.52 8.49
CA ALA A 81 8.88 10.50 7.45
C ALA A 81 7.42 10.51 6.98
N ALA A 82 6.77 11.65 7.00
CA ALA A 82 5.59 11.94 6.21
C ALA A 82 6.02 12.37 4.80
N VAL A 83 5.74 11.57 3.78
CA VAL A 83 6.01 11.89 2.37
C VAL A 83 4.82 12.65 1.79
N ILE A 84 5.05 13.90 1.39
CA ILE A 84 4.02 14.84 0.91
C ILE A 84 4.30 15.17 -0.54
N ASN A 85 3.44 14.69 -1.44
CA ASN A 85 3.54 14.97 -2.86
C ASN A 85 3.00 16.37 -3.17
N CYS A 86 3.85 17.25 -3.67
CA CYS A 86 3.53 18.61 -4.11
C CYS A 86 3.80 18.82 -5.62
N GLY A 87 3.83 17.74 -6.41
CA GLY A 87 3.92 17.82 -7.86
C GLY A 87 2.77 18.62 -8.47
N LEU A 88 2.99 19.28 -9.60
CA LEU A 88 1.98 20.04 -10.31
C LEU A 88 2.06 19.78 -11.83
N PRO A 89 1.00 19.32 -12.49
CA PRO A 89 1.06 19.00 -13.90
C PRO A 89 1.47 20.17 -14.79
N SER A 90 2.29 19.90 -15.79
CA SER A 90 2.90 20.84 -16.75
C SER A 90 3.94 21.78 -16.15
N GLU A 91 4.27 21.69 -14.86
CA GLU A 91 5.19 22.60 -14.19
C GLU A 91 6.62 22.48 -14.71
N THR A 92 7.31 23.62 -14.74
CA THR A 92 8.72 23.72 -15.12
C THR A 92 9.53 24.37 -13.99
N ALA A 93 10.82 24.05 -13.94
CA ALA A 93 11.79 24.82 -13.15
C ALA A 93 12.48 25.90 -13.99
N SER A 94 12.43 25.80 -15.30
CA SER A 94 13.02 26.78 -16.23
C SER A 94 12.20 28.06 -16.37
N GLY A 95 10.93 28.06 -15.95
CA GLY A 95 10.00 29.18 -16.18
C GLY A 95 9.55 29.32 -17.65
N LEU A 96 9.95 28.38 -18.51
CA LEU A 96 9.59 28.41 -19.95
C LEU A 96 8.22 27.83 -20.21
N SER A 97 7.56 28.37 -21.22
CA SER A 97 6.30 27.86 -21.76
C SER A 97 6.27 28.08 -23.26
N GLU A 98 5.85 27.07 -24.03
CA GLU A 98 5.58 27.21 -25.45
C GLU A 98 4.32 28.04 -25.68
N GLU A 99 4.29 28.77 -26.81
CA GLU A 99 3.08 29.43 -27.28
C GLU A 99 2.00 28.38 -27.57
N GLY A 100 0.79 28.63 -27.12
CA GLY A 100 -0.32 27.68 -27.30
C GLY A 100 -0.32 26.48 -26.36
N HIS A 101 0.47 26.45 -25.27
CA HIS A 101 0.35 25.41 -24.26
C HIS A 101 -1.10 25.16 -23.85
N ALA A 102 -1.47 23.89 -23.72
CA ALA A 102 -2.84 23.48 -23.37
C ALA A 102 -3.92 24.06 -24.27
N GLY A 103 -3.62 24.28 -25.57
CA GLY A 103 -4.51 24.94 -26.51
C GLY A 103 -4.70 26.44 -26.24
N GLY A 104 -3.68 27.10 -25.72
CA GLY A 104 -3.69 28.53 -25.38
C GLY A 104 -4.45 28.91 -24.12
N ARG A 105 -4.89 27.91 -23.33
CA ARG A 105 -5.73 28.16 -22.15
C ARG A 105 -4.95 28.67 -20.94
N PHE A 106 -3.70 28.30 -20.82
CA PHE A 106 -2.78 28.74 -19.74
C PHE A 106 -1.33 28.41 -20.13
N PRO A 107 -0.34 29.20 -19.66
CA PRO A 107 1.06 28.86 -19.84
C PRO A 107 1.48 27.73 -18.88
N ARG A 108 2.63 27.11 -19.13
CA ARG A 108 3.19 26.15 -18.15
C ARG A 108 3.41 26.85 -16.82
N PRO A 109 2.97 26.24 -15.71
CA PRO A 109 3.29 26.76 -14.37
C PRO A 109 4.81 26.80 -14.15
N ASP A 110 5.27 27.83 -13.48
CA ASP A 110 6.64 27.96 -12.98
C ASP A 110 6.67 27.59 -11.47
N VAL A 111 7.51 26.64 -11.07
CA VAL A 111 7.64 26.25 -9.67
C VAL A 111 7.96 27.44 -8.77
N HIS A 112 8.71 28.41 -9.26
CA HIS A 112 9.14 29.60 -8.51
C HIS A 112 7.99 30.53 -8.15
N GLU A 113 6.86 30.43 -8.85
CA GLU A 113 5.65 31.18 -8.52
C GLU A 113 5.04 30.74 -7.19
N ARG A 114 5.13 29.44 -6.84
CA ARG A 114 4.48 28.89 -5.66
C ARG A 114 5.45 28.31 -4.60
N LEU A 115 6.73 28.15 -4.91
CA LEU A 115 7.70 27.44 -4.08
C LEU A 115 7.73 27.90 -2.62
N GLU A 116 7.80 29.21 -2.37
CA GLU A 116 7.82 29.73 -1.00
C GLU A 116 6.54 29.41 -0.23
N ARG A 117 5.39 29.40 -0.92
CA ARG A 117 4.11 29.01 -0.29
C ARG A 117 4.09 27.52 0.03
N VAL A 118 4.60 26.66 -0.86
CA VAL A 118 4.75 25.22 -0.59
C VAL A 118 5.63 25.00 0.63
N LEU A 119 6.82 25.62 0.69
CA LEU A 119 7.75 25.47 1.80
C LEU A 119 7.13 25.96 3.13
N ARG A 120 6.38 27.07 3.10
CA ARG A 120 5.68 27.61 4.27
C ARG A 120 4.59 26.69 4.79
N VAL A 121 3.79 26.07 3.91
CA VAL A 121 2.67 25.21 4.29
C VAL A 121 3.17 23.82 4.68
N VAL A 122 4.08 23.23 3.91
CA VAL A 122 4.62 21.88 4.15
C VAL A 122 5.61 21.88 5.33
N ARG A 123 6.46 22.91 5.46
CA ARG A 123 7.57 22.97 6.43
C ARG A 123 8.43 21.71 6.40
N PRO A 124 9.05 21.37 5.26
CA PRO A 124 9.81 20.14 5.11
C PRO A 124 11.17 20.22 5.79
N ASP A 125 11.68 19.06 6.25
CA ASP A 125 13.10 18.89 6.60
C ASP A 125 13.91 18.57 5.34
N LEU A 126 13.26 17.92 4.38
CA LEU A 126 13.86 17.44 3.13
C LEU A 126 12.93 17.70 1.95
N VAL A 127 13.49 18.19 0.86
CA VAL A 127 12.83 18.25 -0.45
C VAL A 127 13.48 17.24 -1.38
N ILE A 128 12.68 16.51 -2.15
CA ILE A 128 13.14 15.71 -3.30
C ILE A 128 12.50 16.31 -4.54
N ALA A 129 13.30 16.75 -5.50
CA ALA A 129 12.85 17.50 -6.68
C ALA A 129 13.17 16.75 -7.96
N CYS A 130 12.16 16.51 -8.82
CA CYS A 130 12.26 15.85 -10.11
C CYS A 130 11.70 16.77 -11.21
N TYR A 131 12.57 17.51 -11.88
CA TYR A 131 12.22 18.41 -12.98
C TYR A 131 13.08 18.18 -14.21
N GLY A 132 12.53 18.39 -15.39
CA GLY A 132 13.23 18.30 -16.67
C GLY A 132 12.26 18.05 -17.82
N MET A 133 11.30 17.12 -17.64
CA MET A 133 10.39 16.68 -18.69
C MET A 133 9.72 17.83 -19.44
N ASN A 134 9.26 18.86 -18.72
CA ASN A 134 8.61 20.03 -19.33
C ASN A 134 9.57 21.21 -19.55
N CYS A 135 10.78 21.18 -18.97
CA CYS A 135 11.63 22.36 -18.88
C CYS A 135 12.26 22.79 -20.23
N GLY A 136 12.38 21.87 -21.16
CA GLY A 136 12.85 22.14 -22.53
C GLY A 136 11.73 22.38 -23.53
N ILE A 137 10.44 22.42 -23.05
CA ILE A 137 9.22 22.65 -23.83
C ILE A 137 9.09 21.77 -25.10
N TYR A 138 9.67 20.55 -25.03
CA TYR A 138 9.69 19.54 -26.10
C TYR A 138 10.39 19.98 -27.39
N GLU A 139 11.30 20.94 -27.30
CA GLU A 139 12.10 21.49 -28.40
C GLU A 139 13.51 20.89 -28.39
N PRO A 140 14.26 20.92 -29.52
CA PRO A 140 15.65 20.45 -29.58
C PRO A 140 16.54 21.11 -28.52
N LEU A 141 17.63 20.46 -28.16
CA LEU A 141 18.60 21.04 -27.23
C LEU A 141 19.10 22.40 -27.75
N ASP A 142 18.98 23.42 -26.93
CA ASP A 142 19.40 24.78 -27.19
C ASP A 142 20.00 25.39 -25.94
N GLU A 143 21.11 26.14 -26.09
CA GLU A 143 21.86 26.67 -24.95
C GLU A 143 21.03 27.69 -24.15
N THR A 144 20.16 28.46 -24.77
CA THR A 144 19.32 29.44 -24.06
C THR A 144 18.32 28.75 -23.13
N ARG A 145 17.64 27.70 -23.65
CA ARG A 145 16.70 26.89 -22.86
C ARG A 145 17.43 26.09 -21.79
N PHE A 146 18.61 25.57 -22.14
CA PHE A 146 19.42 24.84 -21.16
C PHE A 146 19.95 25.76 -20.05
N ALA A 147 20.38 26.97 -20.37
CA ALA A 147 20.75 27.97 -19.38
C ALA A 147 19.58 28.33 -18.45
N ALA A 148 18.37 28.48 -19.00
CA ALA A 148 17.16 28.72 -18.21
C ALA A 148 16.87 27.56 -17.25
N TYR A 149 17.01 26.31 -17.71
CA TYR A 149 16.88 25.12 -16.85
C TYR A 149 17.89 25.14 -15.71
N ARG A 150 19.18 25.34 -16.01
CA ARG A 150 20.24 25.42 -15.00
C ARG A 150 19.97 26.47 -13.96
N ALA A 151 19.68 27.69 -14.39
CA ALA A 151 19.37 28.81 -13.50
C ALA A 151 18.13 28.54 -12.63
N GLY A 152 17.10 27.90 -13.20
CA GLY A 152 15.90 27.54 -12.47
C GLY A 152 16.17 26.48 -11.39
N ILE A 153 16.94 25.44 -11.69
CA ILE A 153 17.32 24.42 -10.71
C ILE A 153 18.19 24.98 -9.60
N GLU A 154 19.17 25.85 -9.94
CA GLU A 154 20.00 26.55 -8.95
C GLU A 154 19.16 27.43 -8.02
N LYS A 155 18.21 28.20 -8.57
CA LYS A 155 17.28 29.03 -7.80
C LYS A 155 16.36 28.17 -6.91
N LEU A 156 15.86 27.05 -7.42
CA LEU A 156 15.05 26.09 -6.64
C LEU A 156 15.85 25.61 -5.42
N ARG A 157 17.07 25.15 -5.62
CA ARG A 157 17.98 24.72 -4.55
C ARG A 157 18.22 25.83 -3.54
N GLN A 158 18.61 27.00 -3.99
CA GLN A 158 18.87 28.14 -3.11
C GLN A 158 17.66 28.49 -2.24
N THR A 159 16.45 28.53 -2.83
CA THR A 159 15.21 28.84 -2.11
C THR A 159 14.90 27.79 -1.06
N VAL A 160 15.07 26.51 -1.37
CA VAL A 160 14.86 25.40 -0.43
C VAL A 160 15.86 25.47 0.72
N GLU A 161 17.15 25.64 0.43
CA GLU A 161 18.20 25.72 1.47
C GLU A 161 18.04 26.96 2.36
N THR A 162 17.62 28.08 1.79
CA THR A 162 17.30 29.31 2.56
C THR A 162 16.14 29.09 3.53
N SER A 163 15.20 28.20 3.22
CA SER A 163 14.10 27.83 4.13
C SER A 163 14.53 26.94 5.30
N GLY A 164 15.77 26.46 5.30
CA GLY A 164 16.33 25.53 6.29
C GLY A 164 16.17 24.06 5.93
N ALA A 165 15.51 23.72 4.81
CA ALA A 165 15.37 22.35 4.34
C ALA A 165 16.60 21.90 3.52
N ARG A 166 16.88 20.59 3.53
CA ARG A 166 17.86 19.97 2.62
C ARG A 166 17.16 19.62 1.31
N ILE A 167 17.93 19.41 0.24
CA ILE A 167 17.39 19.03 -1.06
C ILE A 167 18.18 17.88 -1.70
N ILE A 168 17.44 16.93 -2.31
CA ILE A 168 17.94 15.90 -3.22
C ILE A 168 17.33 16.19 -4.60
N HIS A 169 18.16 16.29 -5.62
CA HIS A 169 17.69 16.39 -6.99
C HIS A 169 17.63 15.01 -7.64
N LEU A 170 16.60 14.75 -8.43
CA LEU A 170 16.50 13.59 -9.30
C LEU A 170 16.76 14.05 -10.73
N THR A 171 17.52 13.28 -11.51
CA THR A 171 17.53 13.48 -12.96
C THR A 171 16.13 13.20 -13.51
N PRO A 172 15.69 13.89 -14.60
CA PRO A 172 14.40 13.61 -15.21
C PRO A 172 14.32 12.15 -15.68
N PRO A 173 13.12 11.52 -15.68
CA PRO A 173 12.94 10.22 -16.32
C PRO A 173 13.14 10.31 -17.83
N VAL A 174 13.27 9.16 -18.50
CA VAL A 174 13.42 9.10 -19.96
C VAL A 174 12.21 9.68 -20.68
N TYR A 175 12.39 10.16 -21.90
CA TYR A 175 11.34 10.46 -22.85
C TYR A 175 11.30 9.36 -23.92
N ASP A 176 10.16 8.73 -24.11
CA ASP A 176 10.02 7.57 -24.99
C ASP A 176 9.24 7.89 -26.28
N GLY A 177 9.66 8.92 -27.02
CA GLY A 177 9.11 9.25 -28.33
C GLY A 177 9.49 8.18 -29.37
N ARG A 178 8.48 7.45 -29.88
CA ARG A 178 8.70 6.42 -30.89
C ARG A 178 8.27 6.90 -32.27
N PRO A 179 9.03 6.57 -33.34
CA PRO A 179 8.62 6.91 -34.70
C PRO A 179 7.22 6.41 -35.03
N GLY A 180 6.40 7.26 -35.63
CA GLY A 180 5.03 6.95 -36.03
C GLY A 180 3.99 7.02 -34.89
N THR A 181 4.37 7.36 -33.66
CA THR A 181 3.43 7.67 -32.57
C THR A 181 3.24 9.18 -32.47
N ARG A 182 2.05 9.60 -32.05
CA ARG A 182 1.78 11.02 -31.79
C ARG A 182 2.24 11.36 -30.37
N HIS A 183 3.24 12.23 -30.26
CA HIS A 183 3.77 12.69 -28.98
C HIS A 183 4.20 14.16 -29.03
N PRO A 184 4.40 14.84 -27.89
CA PRO A 184 4.61 16.30 -27.84
C PRO A 184 5.82 16.81 -28.61
N ALA A 185 6.93 16.05 -28.66
CA ALA A 185 8.16 16.48 -29.30
C ALA A 185 8.20 16.21 -30.83
N GLY A 186 7.21 15.50 -31.40
CA GLY A 186 7.24 15.16 -32.84
C GLY A 186 8.50 14.41 -33.22
N ASP A 187 9.24 14.92 -34.22
CA ASP A 187 10.48 14.30 -34.72
C ASP A 187 11.73 14.69 -33.90
N VAL A 188 11.57 15.45 -32.80
CA VAL A 188 12.70 15.84 -31.94
C VAL A 188 13.13 14.67 -31.07
N ASP A 189 14.42 14.37 -31.05
CA ASP A 189 15.02 13.46 -30.03
C ASP A 189 15.07 14.19 -28.68
N TYR A 190 13.93 14.19 -28.00
CA TYR A 190 13.81 14.89 -26.73
C TYR A 190 14.44 14.12 -25.56
N ASP A 191 14.67 12.80 -25.69
CA ASP A 191 15.43 12.03 -24.71
C ASP A 191 16.90 12.49 -24.64
N ALA A 192 17.49 12.88 -25.77
CA ALA A 192 18.82 13.48 -25.79
C ALA A 192 18.88 14.82 -25.03
N VAL A 193 17.79 15.61 -25.05
CA VAL A 193 17.68 16.84 -24.23
C VAL A 193 17.67 16.50 -22.75
N LEU A 194 16.88 15.50 -22.36
CA LEU A 194 16.82 15.06 -20.95
C LEU A 194 18.12 14.40 -20.48
N ALA A 195 18.82 13.69 -21.36
CA ALA A 195 20.15 13.16 -21.09
C ALA A 195 21.15 14.29 -20.79
N ALA A 196 21.17 15.37 -21.61
CA ALA A 196 22.02 16.53 -21.35
C ALA A 196 21.71 17.23 -20.02
N TYR A 197 20.42 17.32 -19.66
CA TYR A 197 19.99 17.85 -18.35
C TYR A 197 20.44 16.95 -17.21
N SER A 198 20.36 15.64 -17.40
CA SER A 198 20.80 14.63 -16.43
C SER A 198 22.30 14.69 -16.21
N ASP A 199 23.10 14.75 -17.28
CA ASP A 199 24.56 14.85 -17.22
C ASP A 199 25.00 16.09 -16.46
N TRP A 200 24.37 17.23 -16.72
CA TRP A 200 24.64 18.45 -15.97
C TRP A 200 24.29 18.29 -14.48
N LEU A 201 23.13 17.79 -14.14
CA LEU A 201 22.75 17.55 -12.73
C LEU A 201 23.76 16.62 -12.05
N LEU A 202 24.15 15.52 -12.70
CA LEU A 202 25.11 14.56 -12.15
C LEU A 202 26.50 15.21 -11.95
N SER A 203 26.90 16.13 -12.82
CA SER A 203 28.16 16.87 -12.66
C SER A 203 28.20 17.71 -11.37
N ARG A 204 27.03 18.15 -10.89
CA ARG A 204 26.91 18.95 -9.66
C ARG A 204 27.21 18.18 -8.38
N ARG A 205 27.32 16.85 -8.46
CA ARG A 205 27.83 16.02 -7.34
C ARG A 205 29.25 16.46 -6.91
N ALA A 206 30.08 16.94 -7.85
CA ALA A 206 31.40 17.47 -7.55
C ALA A 206 31.35 18.73 -6.67
N ASP A 207 30.22 19.46 -6.70
CA ASP A 207 29.98 20.64 -5.87
C ASP A 207 29.21 20.30 -4.58
N GLY A 208 29.13 19.02 -4.22
CA GLY A 208 28.47 18.53 -3.01
C GLY A 208 26.94 18.46 -3.10
N TRP A 209 26.36 18.54 -4.30
CA TRP A 209 24.92 18.34 -4.45
C TRP A 209 24.57 16.87 -4.30
N LEU A 210 23.44 16.61 -3.63
CA LEU A 210 22.85 15.28 -3.61
C LEU A 210 21.96 15.11 -4.85
N VAL A 211 22.43 14.29 -5.78
CA VAL A 211 21.73 14.00 -7.05
C VAL A 211 21.59 12.51 -7.21
N ILE A 212 20.36 12.05 -7.42
CA ILE A 212 20.07 10.65 -7.75
C ILE A 212 19.80 10.55 -9.24
N ASP A 213 20.50 9.60 -9.89
CA ASP A 213 20.29 9.30 -11.31
C ASP A 213 19.05 8.42 -11.49
N VAL A 214 18.03 8.95 -12.13
CA VAL A 214 16.83 8.23 -12.57
C VAL A 214 16.92 7.90 -14.06
N HIS A 215 17.40 8.85 -14.87
CA HIS A 215 17.45 8.73 -16.33
C HIS A 215 18.27 7.53 -16.78
N GLY A 216 19.51 7.44 -16.34
CA GLY A 216 20.44 6.40 -16.78
C GLY A 216 19.96 4.98 -16.46
N PRO A 217 19.58 4.64 -15.21
CA PRO A 217 18.99 3.35 -14.89
C PRO A 217 17.73 3.05 -15.70
N MET A 218 16.80 4.00 -15.81
CA MET A 218 15.54 3.81 -16.52
C MET A 218 15.77 3.55 -18.01
N ARG A 219 16.74 4.25 -18.64
CA ARG A 219 17.13 4.02 -20.03
C ARG A 219 17.66 2.61 -20.23
N ARG A 220 18.57 2.14 -19.37
CA ARG A 220 19.12 0.78 -19.45
C ARG A 220 18.01 -0.28 -19.35
N TRP A 221 17.10 -0.14 -18.39
CA TRP A 221 16.00 -1.10 -18.24
C TRP A 221 15.02 -1.07 -19.43
N LEU A 222 14.77 0.09 -20.02
CA LEU A 222 13.99 0.21 -21.24
C LEU A 222 14.64 -0.55 -22.40
N ASP A 223 15.95 -0.39 -22.58
CA ASP A 223 16.72 -1.06 -23.64
C ASP A 223 16.79 -2.58 -23.42
N GLU A 224 16.98 -3.02 -22.17
CA GLU A 224 16.94 -4.44 -21.79
C GLU A 224 15.57 -5.08 -22.08
N ARG A 225 14.48 -4.40 -21.74
CA ARG A 225 13.14 -4.90 -22.02
C ARG A 225 12.84 -4.93 -23.53
N ARG A 226 13.30 -3.95 -24.26
CA ARG A 226 13.16 -3.89 -25.72
C ARG A 226 13.98 -4.91 -26.48
N ALA A 227 15.04 -5.40 -25.93
CA ALA A 227 15.79 -6.53 -26.50
C ALA A 227 14.92 -7.81 -26.55
N ALA A 228 13.97 -7.96 -25.62
CA ALA A 228 13.03 -9.09 -25.59
C ALA A 228 11.68 -8.76 -26.28
N ASP A 229 11.22 -7.53 -26.18
CA ASP A 229 9.97 -7.03 -26.78
C ASP A 229 10.17 -5.62 -27.34
N ALA A 230 10.38 -5.51 -28.63
CA ALA A 230 10.63 -4.24 -29.32
C ALA A 230 9.49 -3.22 -29.17
N ALA A 231 8.25 -3.68 -28.86
CA ALA A 231 7.11 -2.81 -28.65
C ALA A 231 7.00 -2.27 -27.21
N PHE A 232 7.80 -2.77 -26.28
CA PHE A 232 7.77 -2.37 -24.87
C PHE A 232 8.02 -0.88 -24.68
N THR A 233 7.26 -0.26 -23.77
CA THR A 233 7.44 1.14 -23.33
C THR A 233 7.09 1.25 -21.85
N PHE A 234 7.77 2.16 -21.17
CA PHE A 234 7.37 2.65 -19.84
C PHE A 234 6.37 3.81 -19.90
N GLN A 235 6.23 4.44 -21.10
CA GLN A 235 5.51 5.70 -21.29
C GLN A 235 4.66 5.62 -22.57
N PRO A 236 3.42 5.15 -22.47
CA PRO A 236 2.54 4.95 -23.63
C PRO A 236 2.32 6.19 -24.50
N ASP A 237 2.37 7.39 -23.91
CA ASP A 237 2.26 8.68 -24.58
C ASP A 237 3.61 9.42 -24.74
N ALA A 238 4.70 8.70 -24.56
CA ALA A 238 6.09 9.16 -24.55
C ALA A 238 6.52 10.00 -23.31
N VAL A 239 5.60 10.48 -22.51
CA VAL A 239 5.83 11.40 -21.38
C VAL A 239 5.49 10.75 -20.02
N HIS A 240 4.27 10.22 -19.91
CA HIS A 240 3.73 9.77 -18.63
C HIS A 240 3.97 8.27 -18.44
N PRO A 241 4.74 7.89 -17.40
CA PRO A 241 5.00 6.50 -17.09
C PRO A 241 3.71 5.77 -16.68
N ASP A 242 3.53 4.57 -17.20
CA ASP A 242 2.57 3.61 -16.68
C ASP A 242 3.02 3.04 -15.31
N GLU A 243 2.34 2.03 -14.80
CA GLU A 243 2.68 1.42 -13.49
C GLU A 243 4.12 0.88 -13.47
N ALA A 244 4.56 0.22 -14.55
CA ALA A 244 5.93 -0.29 -14.67
C ALA A 244 6.96 0.85 -14.74
N GLY A 245 6.65 1.93 -15.45
CA GLY A 245 7.48 3.12 -15.54
C GLY A 245 7.54 3.91 -14.23
N GLN A 246 6.42 4.04 -13.52
CA GLN A 246 6.39 4.63 -12.18
C GLN A 246 7.25 3.81 -11.20
N TRP A 247 7.19 2.48 -11.30
CA TRP A 247 8.08 1.63 -10.50
C TRP A 247 9.55 1.77 -10.92
N ALA A 248 9.85 1.89 -12.21
CA ALA A 248 11.22 2.12 -12.68
C ALA A 248 11.83 3.40 -12.08
N ILE A 249 11.05 4.50 -12.00
CA ILE A 249 11.48 5.73 -11.32
C ILE A 249 11.73 5.45 -9.82
N CYS A 250 10.77 4.85 -9.11
CA CYS A 250 10.91 4.52 -7.70
C CYS A 250 12.15 3.66 -7.44
N ARG A 251 12.35 2.63 -8.25
CA ARG A 251 13.47 1.71 -8.22
C ARG A 251 14.83 2.43 -8.36
N ALA A 252 14.93 3.37 -9.30
CA ALA A 252 16.15 4.20 -9.46
C ALA A 252 16.39 5.10 -8.23
N VAL A 253 15.33 5.66 -7.66
CA VAL A 253 15.40 6.43 -6.41
C VAL A 253 15.90 5.56 -5.26
N LEU A 254 15.36 4.35 -5.09
CA LEU A 254 15.78 3.43 -4.00
C LEU A 254 17.25 3.01 -4.14
N LEU A 255 17.74 2.75 -5.36
CA LEU A 255 19.16 2.53 -5.62
C LEU A 255 20.02 3.72 -5.19
N GLY A 256 19.59 4.94 -5.55
CA GLY A 256 20.29 6.17 -5.16
C GLY A 256 20.23 6.46 -3.66
N LEU A 257 19.28 5.88 -2.93
CA LEU A 257 19.18 5.92 -1.46
C LEU A 257 19.97 4.79 -0.78
N GLY A 258 20.61 3.89 -1.55
CA GLY A 258 21.43 2.81 -1.03
C GLY A 258 20.66 1.52 -0.73
N ASP A 259 19.45 1.35 -1.26
CA ASP A 259 18.72 0.08 -1.14
C ASP A 259 18.86 -0.77 -2.41
N ASP A 260 20.01 -1.41 -2.55
CA ASP A 260 20.33 -2.25 -3.72
C ASP A 260 19.37 -3.43 -3.86
N ARG A 261 18.88 -3.97 -2.75
CA ARG A 261 17.98 -5.13 -2.76
C ARG A 261 16.64 -4.78 -3.42
N LEU A 262 15.98 -3.72 -2.96
CA LEU A 262 14.70 -3.29 -3.53
C LEU A 262 14.89 -2.65 -4.92
N GLY A 263 16.00 -1.95 -5.12
CA GLY A 263 16.39 -1.44 -6.43
C GLY A 263 16.67 -2.53 -7.47
N ALA A 264 16.91 -3.78 -7.08
CA ALA A 264 17.03 -4.92 -7.99
C ALA A 264 15.68 -5.55 -8.37
N GLU A 265 14.60 -5.30 -7.61
CA GLU A 265 13.28 -5.87 -7.90
C GLU A 265 12.69 -5.28 -9.19
N ALA A 266 12.40 -6.12 -10.18
CA ALA A 266 11.77 -5.68 -11.44
C ALA A 266 10.32 -5.20 -11.23
N GLU A 267 9.65 -5.71 -10.18
CA GLU A 267 8.32 -5.32 -9.72
C GLU A 267 8.36 -5.06 -8.21
N PRO A 268 7.46 -4.21 -7.66
CA PRO A 268 7.50 -3.82 -6.25
C PRO A 268 6.99 -4.90 -5.29
N VAL A 269 7.42 -6.15 -5.45
CA VAL A 269 6.89 -7.30 -4.71
C VAL A 269 6.96 -7.08 -3.20
N SER A 270 8.11 -6.64 -2.70
CA SER A 270 8.32 -6.41 -1.26
C SER A 270 7.54 -5.21 -0.70
N LEU A 271 7.14 -4.25 -1.55
CA LEU A 271 6.41 -3.04 -1.14
C LEU A 271 4.90 -3.12 -1.43
N ARG A 272 4.45 -4.08 -2.24
CA ARG A 272 3.02 -4.26 -2.58
C ARG A 272 2.09 -4.22 -1.37
N PRO A 273 2.41 -4.83 -0.21
CA PRO A 273 1.54 -4.81 0.95
C PRO A 273 1.29 -3.41 1.54
N PHE A 274 2.17 -2.44 1.24
CA PHE A 274 2.08 -1.06 1.72
C PHE A 274 1.44 -0.11 0.70
N LEU A 275 1.55 -0.44 -0.60
CA LEU A 275 1.21 0.47 -1.71
C LEU A 275 -0.20 1.05 -1.64
N PRO A 276 -1.30 0.28 -1.44
CA PRO A 276 -2.64 0.83 -1.46
C PRO A 276 -2.86 1.91 -0.38
N ASP A 277 -2.41 1.65 0.84
CA ASP A 277 -2.53 2.60 1.95
C ASP A 277 -1.66 3.85 1.71
N CYS A 278 -0.46 3.66 1.19
CA CYS A 278 0.45 4.77 0.86
C CYS A 278 -0.07 5.61 -0.32
N GLN A 279 -0.70 4.99 -1.32
CA GLN A 279 -1.36 5.68 -2.43
C GLN A 279 -2.51 6.55 -1.92
N GLU A 280 -3.40 6.00 -1.09
CA GLU A 280 -4.52 6.77 -0.54
C GLU A 280 -4.03 7.91 0.37
N ARG A 281 -3.08 7.64 1.27
CA ARG A 281 -2.47 8.67 2.11
C ARG A 281 -1.81 9.77 1.27
N MET A 282 -1.04 9.40 0.26
CA MET A 282 -0.39 10.35 -0.66
C MET A 282 -1.43 11.19 -1.40
N ARG A 283 -2.53 10.59 -1.89
CA ARG A 283 -3.61 11.29 -2.59
C ARG A 283 -4.28 12.34 -1.69
N LEU A 284 -4.61 11.98 -0.44
CA LEU A 284 -5.23 12.88 0.55
C LEU A 284 -4.33 14.08 0.83
N LEU A 285 -3.06 13.83 1.14
CA LEU A 285 -2.09 14.88 1.46
C LEU A 285 -1.80 15.75 0.24
N ARG A 286 -1.61 15.16 -0.95
CA ARG A 286 -1.36 15.93 -2.19
C ARG A 286 -2.47 16.93 -2.44
N GLN A 287 -3.72 16.49 -2.46
CA GLN A 287 -4.86 17.38 -2.74
C GLN A 287 -4.94 18.53 -1.73
N ALA A 288 -4.73 18.25 -0.44
CA ALA A 288 -4.77 19.24 0.61
C ALA A 288 -3.61 20.26 0.50
N TYR A 289 -2.38 19.78 0.36
CA TYR A 289 -1.21 20.64 0.38
C TYR A 289 -1.02 21.44 -0.91
N VAL A 290 -1.30 20.85 -2.08
CA VAL A 290 -1.29 21.58 -3.36
C VAL A 290 -2.35 22.68 -3.36
N GLY A 291 -3.56 22.37 -2.87
CA GLY A 291 -4.64 23.35 -2.73
C GLY A 291 -4.29 24.48 -1.75
N ALA A 292 -3.74 24.15 -0.57
CA ALA A 292 -3.37 25.14 0.45
C ALA A 292 -2.20 26.03 0.04
N ALA A 293 -1.21 25.50 -0.70
CA ALA A 293 -0.13 26.29 -1.26
C ALA A 293 -0.60 27.24 -2.36
N GLY A 294 -1.68 26.87 -3.06
CA GLY A 294 -2.19 27.62 -4.21
C GLY A 294 -1.29 27.49 -5.44
N HIS A 295 -1.86 27.63 -6.61
CA HIS A 295 -1.17 27.57 -7.91
C HIS A 295 -2.02 28.19 -9.02
N LEU A 296 -1.38 28.55 -10.13
CA LEU A 296 -2.05 29.15 -11.28
C LEU A 296 -2.59 28.13 -12.31
N ARG A 297 -2.31 26.83 -12.10
CA ARG A 297 -2.78 25.79 -13.04
C ARG A 297 -4.26 25.49 -12.85
N PRO A 298 -5.10 25.68 -13.88
CA PRO A 298 -6.53 25.35 -13.80
C PRO A 298 -6.77 23.83 -13.79
N GLY A 299 -7.94 23.43 -13.30
CA GLY A 299 -8.43 22.04 -13.35
C GLY A 299 -7.94 21.12 -12.23
N ILE A 300 -7.15 21.61 -11.29
CA ILE A 300 -6.82 20.88 -10.07
C ILE A 300 -7.90 21.18 -9.01
N GLN A 301 -8.56 20.13 -8.54
CA GLN A 301 -9.57 20.26 -7.50
C GLN A 301 -8.91 20.44 -6.13
N PRO A 302 -9.39 21.37 -5.29
CA PRO A 302 -8.92 21.49 -3.91
C PRO A 302 -9.26 20.23 -3.11
N GLY A 303 -8.38 19.87 -2.19
CA GLY A 303 -8.60 18.78 -1.23
C GLY A 303 -9.32 19.22 0.02
N LEU A 304 -9.28 18.36 1.02
CA LEU A 304 -9.67 18.67 2.39
C LEU A 304 -8.79 19.79 2.98
N PRO A 305 -9.24 20.53 4.00
CA PRO A 305 -8.34 21.34 4.82
C PRO A 305 -7.15 20.51 5.29
N VAL A 306 -5.95 21.13 5.33
CA VAL A 306 -4.70 20.40 5.65
C VAL A 306 -4.81 19.60 6.96
N ALA A 307 -5.39 20.19 8.01
CA ALA A 307 -5.55 19.52 9.30
C ALA A 307 -6.41 18.25 9.21
N ASP A 308 -7.49 18.28 8.42
CA ASP A 308 -8.39 17.14 8.24
C ASP A 308 -7.71 16.04 7.40
N ALA A 309 -6.98 16.44 6.36
CA ALA A 309 -6.19 15.52 5.54
C ALA A 309 -5.07 14.87 6.36
N GLU A 310 -4.36 15.61 7.21
CA GLU A 310 -3.34 15.07 8.11
C GLU A 310 -3.95 14.11 9.15
N ALA A 311 -5.12 14.41 9.70
CA ALA A 311 -5.82 13.50 10.61
C ALA A 311 -6.24 12.20 9.91
N ALA A 312 -6.75 12.28 8.68
CA ALA A 312 -7.08 11.10 7.87
C ALA A 312 -5.82 10.29 7.52
N ALA A 313 -4.77 10.94 7.06
CA ALA A 313 -3.48 10.33 6.75
C ALA A 313 -2.83 9.70 7.99
N GLY A 314 -2.99 10.32 9.17
CA GLY A 314 -2.52 9.81 10.45
C GLY A 314 -3.15 8.45 10.79
N ARG A 315 -4.45 8.30 10.59
CA ARG A 315 -5.14 7.01 10.80
C ARG A 315 -4.60 5.90 9.91
N ILE A 316 -4.30 6.22 8.64
CA ILE A 316 -3.68 5.26 7.71
C ILE A 316 -2.27 4.89 8.21
N THR A 317 -1.46 5.88 8.59
CA THR A 317 -0.11 5.68 9.13
C THR A 317 -0.12 4.80 10.37
N ASP A 318 -1.03 5.05 11.31
CA ASP A 318 -1.14 4.25 12.53
C ASP A 318 -1.57 2.81 12.22
N SER A 319 -2.46 2.61 11.24
CA SER A 319 -2.81 1.28 10.74
C SER A 319 -1.60 0.55 10.13
N LEU A 320 -0.84 1.23 9.25
CA LEU A 320 0.37 0.66 8.66
C LEU A 320 1.42 0.30 9.71
N ARG A 321 1.68 1.17 10.70
CA ARG A 321 2.65 0.92 11.77
C ARG A 321 2.29 -0.31 12.60
N ARG A 322 1.02 -0.49 12.93
CA ARG A 322 0.54 -1.70 13.62
C ARG A 322 0.75 -2.96 12.79
N ARG A 323 0.50 -2.90 11.47
CA ARG A 323 0.62 -4.04 10.55
C ARG A 323 2.05 -4.29 10.05
N ARG A 324 2.93 -3.30 10.12
CA ARG A 324 4.28 -3.37 9.54
C ARG A 324 5.05 -4.64 9.92
N PRO A 325 5.13 -5.08 11.19
CA PRO A 325 5.89 -6.29 11.55
C PRO A 325 5.45 -7.53 10.77
N PHE A 326 4.16 -7.61 10.43
CA PHE A 326 3.60 -8.70 9.63
C PHE A 326 3.91 -8.52 8.14
N LEU A 327 3.76 -7.30 7.64
CA LEU A 327 3.95 -6.98 6.22
C LEU A 327 5.39 -7.21 5.77
N ILE A 328 6.37 -7.02 6.66
CA ILE A 328 7.80 -7.28 6.39
C ILE A 328 8.26 -8.69 6.82
N GLY A 329 7.35 -9.55 7.28
CA GLY A 329 7.67 -10.92 7.68
C GLY A 329 8.50 -11.02 8.98
N GLU A 330 8.52 -9.99 9.81
CA GLU A 330 9.16 -10.03 11.12
C GLU A 330 8.42 -11.00 12.04
N LYS A 331 9.13 -12.03 12.50
CA LYS A 331 8.55 -13.03 13.41
C LYS A 331 8.61 -12.52 14.84
N ARG A 332 7.43 -12.36 15.47
CA ARG A 332 7.33 -12.12 16.91
C ARG A 332 6.94 -13.39 17.66
N PRO A 333 7.34 -13.56 18.92
CA PRO A 333 6.87 -14.66 19.73
C PRO A 333 5.34 -14.68 19.84
N SER A 334 4.73 -15.86 19.82
CA SER A 334 3.27 -16.04 19.91
C SER A 334 2.67 -15.43 21.20
N SER A 335 3.46 -15.35 22.28
CA SER A 335 3.08 -14.70 23.53
C SER A 335 2.90 -13.18 23.41
N GLU A 336 3.58 -12.54 22.47
CA GLU A 336 3.47 -11.10 22.21
C GLU A 336 2.29 -10.77 21.31
N TRP A 337 1.84 -11.72 20.48
CA TRP A 337 0.73 -11.52 19.57
C TRP A 337 -0.57 -11.13 20.29
N LYS A 338 -0.88 -11.81 21.38
CA LYS A 338 -2.11 -11.55 22.14
C LYS A 338 -2.17 -10.17 22.78
N SER A 339 -1.02 -9.58 23.07
CA SER A 339 -0.87 -8.30 23.78
C SER A 339 -0.35 -7.16 22.92
N ALA A 340 0.12 -7.42 21.68
CA ALA A 340 0.82 -6.44 20.86
C ALA A 340 -0.10 -5.42 20.18
N VAL A 341 -1.41 -5.68 20.09
CA VAL A 341 -2.37 -4.77 19.42
C VAL A 341 -3.51 -4.46 20.37
N GLU A 342 -3.50 -3.26 20.93
CA GLU A 342 -4.67 -2.69 21.59
C GLU A 342 -5.61 -2.12 20.54
N TRP A 343 -6.59 -2.93 20.13
CA TRP A 343 -7.62 -2.48 19.22
C TRP A 343 -8.67 -1.61 19.96
N PRO A 344 -9.11 -0.51 19.36
CA PRO A 344 -10.27 0.20 19.88
C PRO A 344 -11.50 -0.71 19.81
N ARG A 345 -12.40 -0.57 20.78
CA ARG A 345 -13.69 -1.29 20.76
C ARG A 345 -14.53 -0.77 19.59
N PRO A 346 -15.04 -1.65 18.71
CA PRO A 346 -15.97 -1.27 17.67
C PRO A 346 -17.23 -0.61 18.24
N GLN A 347 -17.64 0.50 17.65
CA GLN A 347 -18.89 1.17 18.04
C GLN A 347 -20.08 0.27 17.68
N VAL A 348 -21.02 0.13 18.60
CA VAL A 348 -22.29 -0.59 18.34
C VAL A 348 -23.16 0.25 17.42
N VAL A 349 -23.68 -0.35 16.37
CA VAL A 349 -24.65 0.25 15.45
C VAL A 349 -25.87 -0.66 15.31
N ASP A 350 -27.04 -0.08 15.24
CA ASP A 350 -28.27 -0.81 14.97
C ASP A 350 -28.38 -1.09 13.44
N PRO A 351 -28.32 -2.35 13.00
CA PRO A 351 -28.47 -2.69 11.58
C PRO A 351 -29.93 -2.75 11.11
N GLY A 352 -30.86 -2.34 11.94
CA GLY A 352 -32.32 -2.45 11.69
C GLY A 352 -32.87 -3.86 11.91
N PRO A 353 -34.13 -4.09 11.59
CA PRO A 353 -34.84 -5.34 11.88
C PRO A 353 -34.28 -6.52 11.08
N ALA A 354 -34.32 -7.72 11.66
CA ALA A 354 -33.96 -8.94 10.99
C ALA A 354 -34.92 -9.25 9.82
N PRO A 355 -34.39 -9.67 8.64
CA PRO A 355 -35.23 -10.01 7.51
C PRO A 355 -36.07 -11.29 7.82
N ALA A 356 -37.39 -11.22 7.51
CA ALA A 356 -38.29 -12.35 7.72
C ALA A 356 -37.96 -13.57 6.85
N HIS A 357 -37.46 -13.31 5.64
CA HIS A 357 -37.11 -14.35 4.66
C HIS A 357 -35.62 -14.27 4.32
N ALA A 358 -35.07 -15.37 3.81
CA ALA A 358 -33.73 -15.41 3.26
C ALA A 358 -33.62 -14.48 2.06
N ALA A 359 -32.43 -13.90 1.86
CA ALA A 359 -32.12 -13.08 0.69
C ALA A 359 -32.25 -13.90 -0.61
N PRO A 360 -32.73 -13.28 -1.71
CA PRO A 360 -32.79 -13.98 -2.99
C PRO A 360 -31.38 -14.38 -3.45
N VAL A 361 -31.28 -15.61 -3.95
CA VAL A 361 -30.03 -16.15 -4.47
C VAL A 361 -29.85 -15.64 -5.91
N PRO A 362 -28.69 -15.04 -6.26
CA PRO A 362 -28.38 -14.66 -7.63
C PRO A 362 -28.41 -15.88 -8.58
N ALA A 363 -28.88 -15.69 -9.81
CA ALA A 363 -29.05 -16.78 -10.76
C ALA A 363 -27.74 -17.48 -11.16
N ASP A 364 -26.60 -16.79 -11.03
CA ASP A 364 -25.25 -17.28 -11.32
C ASP A 364 -24.49 -17.71 -10.06
N ALA A 365 -25.14 -17.76 -8.89
CA ALA A 365 -24.54 -18.24 -7.65
C ALA A 365 -24.65 -19.77 -7.53
N ILE A 366 -23.64 -20.34 -6.90
CA ILE A 366 -23.59 -21.76 -6.52
C ILE A 366 -24.19 -21.88 -5.12
N VAL A 367 -25.34 -22.52 -5.00
CA VAL A 367 -26.00 -22.77 -3.72
C VAL A 367 -25.28 -23.89 -2.98
N LEU A 368 -24.75 -23.58 -1.81
CA LEU A 368 -24.12 -24.58 -0.92
C LEU A 368 -25.15 -25.15 0.08
N PHE A 369 -26.07 -24.30 0.58
CA PHE A 369 -27.19 -24.70 1.39
C PHE A 369 -28.39 -23.80 1.10
N GLY A 370 -29.45 -24.40 0.62
CA GLY A 370 -30.73 -23.73 0.30
C GLY A 370 -31.91 -24.28 1.12
N GLY A 371 -31.64 -24.93 2.26
CA GLY A 371 -32.66 -25.48 3.14
C GLY A 371 -32.98 -26.98 2.94
N ALA A 372 -32.48 -27.62 1.88
CA ALA A 372 -32.81 -29.01 1.62
C ALA A 372 -31.84 -30.00 2.30
N ASP A 373 -30.56 -29.89 1.98
CA ASP A 373 -29.51 -30.77 2.48
C ASP A 373 -28.13 -30.10 2.45
N LEU A 374 -27.13 -30.79 2.98
CA LEU A 374 -25.73 -30.35 3.03
C LEU A 374 -24.87 -31.11 2.00
N SER A 375 -25.44 -31.57 0.89
CA SER A 375 -24.76 -32.37 -0.12
C SER A 375 -23.60 -31.69 -0.82
N ALA A 376 -23.54 -30.36 -0.78
CA ALA A 376 -22.40 -29.57 -1.28
C ALA A 376 -21.13 -29.65 -0.40
N PHE A 377 -21.23 -30.21 0.81
CA PHE A 377 -20.13 -30.35 1.75
C PHE A 377 -19.57 -31.78 1.78
N GLU A 378 -18.29 -31.91 2.19
CA GLU A 378 -17.62 -33.21 2.32
C GLU A 378 -18.06 -33.94 3.58
N GLY A 379 -18.06 -35.31 3.49
CA GLY A 379 -18.42 -36.21 4.57
C GLY A 379 -19.93 -36.25 4.83
N PRO A 380 -20.42 -37.12 5.71
CA PRO A 380 -21.73 -36.96 6.29
C PRO A 380 -21.65 -35.98 7.45
N PRO A 381 -22.02 -34.70 7.24
CA PRO A 381 -22.05 -33.76 8.35
C PRO A 381 -23.06 -34.27 9.38
N GLN A 382 -22.67 -34.22 10.66
CA GLN A 382 -23.61 -34.58 11.74
C GLN A 382 -24.59 -33.42 12.03
N TRP A 383 -24.47 -32.31 11.29
CA TRP A 383 -25.41 -31.20 11.40
C TRP A 383 -26.82 -31.66 11.07
N THR A 384 -27.77 -31.22 11.85
CA THR A 384 -29.18 -31.51 11.59
C THR A 384 -29.77 -30.47 10.66
N VAL A 385 -30.60 -30.89 9.70
CA VAL A 385 -31.41 -30.01 8.86
C VAL A 385 -32.89 -30.26 9.22
N ASP A 386 -33.54 -29.21 9.71
CA ASP A 386 -34.94 -29.23 10.09
C ASP A 386 -35.61 -27.92 9.67
N ASP A 387 -36.78 -28.02 9.02
CA ASP A 387 -37.54 -26.85 8.51
C ASP A 387 -36.67 -25.83 7.72
N GLY A 388 -35.80 -26.32 6.86
CA GLY A 388 -34.92 -25.48 6.04
C GLY A 388 -33.76 -24.86 6.79
N ILE A 389 -33.48 -25.27 8.02
CA ILE A 389 -32.44 -24.71 8.90
C ILE A 389 -31.41 -25.80 9.23
N ALA A 390 -30.16 -25.53 8.93
CA ALA A 390 -29.04 -26.36 9.34
C ALA A 390 -28.52 -25.90 10.72
N THR A 391 -28.34 -26.85 11.64
CA THR A 391 -27.82 -26.58 12.99
C THR A 391 -26.47 -27.28 13.18
N VAL A 392 -25.47 -26.51 13.61
CA VAL A 392 -24.10 -26.99 13.87
C VAL A 392 -24.08 -28.11 14.90
N LYS A 393 -23.46 -29.24 14.56
CA LYS A 393 -23.27 -30.38 15.45
C LYS A 393 -22.19 -31.33 14.92
N GLY A 394 -21.27 -31.73 15.78
CA GLY A 394 -20.40 -32.89 15.54
C GLY A 394 -19.28 -32.68 14.53
N GLY A 395 -18.82 -31.46 14.33
CA GLY A 395 -17.65 -31.09 13.54
C GLY A 395 -17.91 -30.02 12.48
N SER A 396 -16.84 -29.39 12.03
CA SER A 396 -16.85 -28.41 10.95
C SER A 396 -17.23 -29.05 9.62
N ILE A 397 -17.82 -28.28 8.72
CA ILE A 397 -18.14 -28.71 7.36
C ILE A 397 -17.25 -27.99 6.33
N THR A 398 -16.90 -28.68 5.24
CA THR A 398 -16.00 -28.18 4.19
C THR A 398 -16.63 -28.42 2.85
N THR A 399 -16.60 -27.44 1.94
CA THR A 399 -17.19 -27.58 0.62
C THR A 399 -16.43 -28.59 -0.24
N LYS A 400 -17.16 -29.36 -1.06
CA LYS A 400 -16.56 -30.25 -2.06
C LYS A 400 -15.88 -29.46 -3.17
N GLN A 401 -16.49 -28.33 -3.55
CA GLN A 401 -15.94 -27.45 -4.58
C GLN A 401 -14.97 -26.46 -3.95
N PRO A 402 -13.77 -26.28 -4.52
CA PRO A 402 -12.85 -25.22 -4.12
C PRO A 402 -13.26 -23.88 -4.74
N PHE A 403 -12.93 -22.78 -4.05
CA PHE A 403 -13.19 -21.41 -4.46
C PHE A 403 -11.91 -20.56 -4.34
N GLY A 404 -11.74 -19.63 -5.28
CA GLY A 404 -10.73 -18.56 -5.23
C GLY A 404 -11.41 -17.23 -4.94
N ASP A 405 -11.28 -16.26 -5.87
CA ASP A 405 -11.97 -14.97 -5.77
C ASP A 405 -13.48 -15.18 -5.84
N CYS A 406 -14.20 -14.70 -4.83
CA CYS A 406 -15.63 -14.96 -4.75
C CYS A 406 -16.38 -13.98 -3.84
N HIS A 407 -17.68 -13.88 -4.08
CA HIS A 407 -18.65 -13.36 -3.14
C HIS A 407 -19.29 -14.53 -2.39
N VAL A 408 -19.16 -14.54 -1.08
CA VAL A 408 -19.79 -15.54 -0.19
C VAL A 408 -20.92 -14.85 0.57
N HIS A 409 -22.11 -15.41 0.51
CA HIS A 409 -23.23 -14.99 1.33
C HIS A 409 -23.58 -16.09 2.33
N VAL A 410 -23.78 -15.70 3.58
CA VAL A 410 -24.14 -16.62 4.67
C VAL A 410 -25.20 -15.96 5.55
N GLU A 411 -26.34 -16.62 5.72
CA GLU A 411 -27.32 -16.24 6.73
C GLU A 411 -27.27 -17.19 7.93
N PHE A 412 -27.12 -16.60 9.12
CA PHE A 412 -26.94 -17.35 10.35
C PHE A 412 -27.69 -16.71 11.52
N ARG A 413 -27.88 -17.48 12.59
CA ARG A 413 -28.29 -16.95 13.89
C ARG A 413 -27.59 -17.70 15.02
N THR A 414 -27.26 -16.96 16.07
CA THR A 414 -26.68 -17.53 17.29
C THR A 414 -27.76 -18.13 18.18
N PRO A 415 -27.42 -19.07 19.07
CA PRO A 415 -28.41 -19.77 19.90
C PRO A 415 -29.23 -18.86 20.82
N ARG A 416 -30.51 -19.17 20.97
CA ARG A 416 -31.39 -18.55 21.97
C ARG A 416 -32.08 -19.63 22.81
N PRO A 417 -31.98 -19.61 24.16
CA PRO A 417 -31.27 -18.63 24.97
C PRO A 417 -29.76 -18.64 24.71
N ALA A 418 -29.12 -17.47 24.83
CA ALA A 418 -27.67 -17.38 24.70
C ALA A 418 -27.00 -18.05 25.91
N THR A 419 -25.93 -18.82 25.63
CA THR A 419 -25.14 -19.51 26.65
C THR A 419 -23.66 -19.26 26.44
N GLY A 420 -22.86 -19.37 27.49
CA GLY A 420 -21.42 -19.15 27.43
C GLY A 420 -21.02 -17.68 27.54
N SER A 421 -19.72 -17.43 27.44
CA SER A 421 -19.12 -16.09 27.50
C SER A 421 -17.89 -16.01 26.59
N GLY A 422 -17.48 -14.79 26.22
CA GLY A 422 -16.32 -14.57 25.36
C GLY A 422 -16.39 -15.40 24.06
N GLN A 423 -15.33 -16.08 23.73
CA GLN A 423 -15.25 -16.95 22.55
C GLN A 423 -16.04 -18.27 22.69
N GLY A 424 -16.65 -18.54 23.81
CA GLY A 424 -17.53 -19.69 24.02
C GLY A 424 -19.02 -19.37 23.81
N ARG A 425 -19.40 -18.18 23.29
CA ARG A 425 -20.75 -17.73 23.17
C ARG A 425 -21.22 -17.66 21.71
N GLY A 426 -22.01 -18.63 21.26
CA GLY A 426 -22.58 -18.67 19.90
C GLY A 426 -21.50 -18.60 18.82
N ASN A 427 -20.39 -19.31 19.03
CA ASN A 427 -19.20 -19.25 18.18
C ASN A 427 -19.27 -20.21 17.01
N SER A 428 -18.83 -19.72 15.86
CA SER A 428 -18.54 -20.42 14.61
C SER A 428 -17.53 -19.56 13.84
N GLY A 429 -17.26 -19.88 12.57
CA GLY A 429 -16.36 -19.09 11.70
C GLY A 429 -16.53 -19.48 10.25
N ILE A 430 -16.39 -18.50 9.35
CA ILE A 430 -16.39 -18.70 7.92
C ILE A 430 -14.94 -18.64 7.44
N TYR A 431 -14.37 -19.79 7.08
CA TYR A 431 -12.98 -19.92 6.62
C TYR A 431 -12.92 -19.89 5.10
N LEU A 432 -12.57 -18.73 4.55
CA LEU A 432 -12.28 -18.56 3.13
C LEU A 432 -11.04 -19.37 2.77
N MET A 433 -11.15 -20.21 1.74
CA MET A 433 -10.10 -21.17 1.35
C MET A 433 -9.64 -22.10 2.49
N GLY A 434 -10.47 -22.29 3.52
CA GLY A 434 -10.12 -23.06 4.72
C GLY A 434 -8.98 -22.45 5.55
N ARG A 435 -8.62 -21.18 5.33
CA ARG A 435 -7.44 -20.52 5.90
C ARG A 435 -7.71 -19.16 6.53
N TYR A 436 -8.63 -18.36 5.99
CA TYR A 436 -8.82 -16.96 6.34
C TYR A 436 -10.20 -16.80 6.97
N GLU A 437 -10.25 -16.57 8.27
CA GLU A 437 -11.47 -16.61 9.04
C GLU A 437 -12.15 -15.24 9.16
N ILE A 438 -13.41 -15.19 8.79
CA ILE A 438 -14.35 -14.17 9.25
C ILE A 438 -15.11 -14.76 10.42
N GLN A 439 -14.88 -14.16 11.60
CA GLN A 439 -15.44 -14.65 12.88
C GLN A 439 -16.94 -14.55 12.91
N LEU A 440 -17.59 -15.61 13.38
CA LEU A 440 -19.01 -15.64 13.71
C LEU A 440 -19.15 -15.85 15.22
N LEU A 441 -19.80 -14.93 15.92
CA LEU A 441 -19.91 -14.93 17.38
C LEU A 441 -21.19 -14.21 17.81
N ASP A 442 -21.75 -14.54 18.97
CA ASP A 442 -22.69 -13.68 19.63
C ASP A 442 -21.95 -12.52 20.33
N SER A 443 -21.76 -11.44 19.58
CA SER A 443 -21.15 -10.19 20.06
C SER A 443 -22.22 -9.10 20.30
N PHE A 444 -23.49 -9.48 20.37
CA PHE A 444 -24.56 -8.51 20.62
C PHE A 444 -24.35 -7.77 21.94
N GLU A 445 -24.47 -6.47 21.90
CA GLU A 445 -24.35 -5.56 23.04
C GLU A 445 -25.57 -4.62 23.06
N ASP A 446 -26.29 -4.62 24.15
CA ASP A 446 -27.44 -3.75 24.37
C ASP A 446 -27.09 -2.44 25.12
N GLY A 447 -25.77 -2.22 25.34
CA GLY A 447 -25.24 -1.06 26.05
C GLY A 447 -25.26 -1.17 27.58
N THR A 448 -25.79 -2.26 28.16
CA THR A 448 -25.90 -2.47 29.61
C THR A 448 -24.74 -3.28 30.19
N ASP A 449 -24.05 -4.06 29.39
CA ASP A 449 -22.99 -4.99 29.81
C ASP A 449 -21.59 -4.59 29.33
N ALA A 450 -20.58 -5.17 30.00
CA ALA A 450 -19.21 -5.12 29.55
C ALA A 450 -19.04 -5.78 28.16
N PRO A 451 -17.97 -5.47 27.41
CA PRO A 451 -17.68 -6.09 26.11
C PRO A 451 -17.76 -7.62 26.20
N ARG A 452 -18.47 -8.25 25.27
CA ARG A 452 -18.64 -9.71 25.25
C ARG A 452 -17.32 -10.44 25.00
N THR A 453 -16.41 -9.82 24.22
CA THR A 453 -15.11 -10.38 23.86
C THR A 453 -14.12 -9.27 23.50
N TYR A 454 -12.88 -9.65 23.17
CA TYR A 454 -11.87 -8.72 22.65
C TYR A 454 -12.20 -8.26 21.21
N PRO A 455 -11.77 -7.05 20.82
CA PRO A 455 -12.21 -6.41 19.57
C PRO A 455 -11.98 -7.25 18.30
N ASP A 456 -10.79 -7.85 18.13
CA ASP A 456 -10.41 -8.65 16.97
C ASP A 456 -10.87 -10.12 17.04
N GLY A 457 -11.81 -10.42 17.92
CA GLY A 457 -12.54 -11.68 18.04
C GLY A 457 -14.06 -11.50 18.07
N GLN A 458 -14.56 -10.28 17.79
CA GLN A 458 -16.00 -10.02 17.66
C GLN A 458 -16.56 -10.62 16.35
N CYS A 459 -17.87 -10.71 16.27
CA CYS A 459 -18.58 -11.08 15.05
C CYS A 459 -18.18 -10.19 13.88
N GLY A 460 -17.78 -10.81 12.78
CA GLY A 460 -17.27 -10.14 11.59
C GLY A 460 -15.80 -9.73 11.65
N ALA A 461 -15.05 -9.97 12.72
CA ALA A 461 -13.62 -9.75 12.72
C ALA A 461 -12.92 -10.63 11.67
N LEU A 462 -11.93 -10.08 10.99
CA LEU A 462 -10.86 -10.89 10.41
C LEU A 462 -10.06 -11.41 11.60
N TYR A 463 -10.34 -12.65 12.01
CA TYR A 463 -10.03 -13.17 13.34
C TYR A 463 -8.57 -13.02 13.72
N LYS A 464 -8.31 -12.36 14.87
CA LYS A 464 -6.98 -12.06 15.40
C LYS A 464 -6.10 -11.16 14.51
N GLN A 465 -6.65 -10.61 13.43
CA GLN A 465 -5.92 -9.72 12.53
C GLN A 465 -6.48 -8.29 12.55
N GLN A 466 -7.81 -8.15 12.47
CA GLN A 466 -8.46 -6.84 12.47
C GLN A 466 -9.90 -6.94 12.98
N PRO A 467 -10.31 -6.06 13.93
CA PRO A 467 -11.72 -5.97 14.35
C PRO A 467 -12.60 -5.45 13.22
N PRO A 468 -13.92 -5.68 13.28
CA PRO A 468 -14.86 -4.98 12.43
C PRO A 468 -14.82 -3.48 12.73
N ALA A 469 -15.08 -2.64 11.73
CA ALA A 469 -15.14 -1.18 11.91
C ALA A 469 -16.22 -0.75 12.91
N VAL A 470 -17.33 -1.48 12.91
CA VAL A 470 -18.45 -1.31 13.86
C VAL A 470 -19.03 -2.68 14.23
N ASN A 471 -19.68 -2.77 15.40
CA ASN A 471 -20.42 -3.96 15.82
C ASN A 471 -21.89 -3.82 15.37
N ALA A 472 -22.25 -4.52 14.29
CA ALA A 472 -23.60 -4.56 13.71
C ALA A 472 -24.36 -5.85 14.08
N CYS A 473 -24.01 -6.50 15.20
CA CYS A 473 -24.58 -7.77 15.63
C CYS A 473 -26.02 -7.58 16.13
N ARG A 474 -26.95 -8.45 15.67
CA ARG A 474 -28.31 -8.54 16.20
C ARG A 474 -28.37 -9.43 17.42
N ALA A 475 -29.48 -9.36 18.16
CA ALA A 475 -29.71 -10.16 19.35
C ALA A 475 -29.69 -11.67 19.07
N PRO A 476 -29.29 -12.51 20.05
CA PRO A 476 -29.33 -13.97 19.92
C PRO A 476 -30.68 -14.49 19.45
N GLY A 477 -30.71 -15.40 18.51
CA GLY A 477 -31.90 -15.96 17.90
C GLY A 477 -32.42 -15.18 16.69
N GLU A 478 -31.94 -13.96 16.45
CA GLU A 478 -32.28 -13.18 15.26
C GLU A 478 -31.38 -13.53 14.07
N TRP A 479 -31.97 -13.55 12.86
CA TRP A 479 -31.23 -13.80 11.64
C TRP A 479 -30.29 -12.65 11.30
N GLN A 480 -29.09 -12.99 10.95
CA GLN A 480 -28.00 -12.12 10.55
C GLN A 480 -27.42 -12.60 9.22
N SER A 481 -26.75 -11.72 8.51
CA SER A 481 -26.10 -12.08 7.25
C SER A 481 -24.69 -11.52 7.16
N PHE A 482 -23.81 -12.28 6.52
CA PHE A 482 -22.57 -11.80 5.96
C PHE A 482 -22.65 -11.81 4.43
N ASP A 483 -22.21 -10.71 3.82
CA ASP A 483 -21.83 -10.62 2.43
C ASP A 483 -20.31 -10.36 2.38
N ILE A 484 -19.54 -11.33 1.90
CA ILE A 484 -18.08 -11.35 1.96
C ILE A 484 -17.54 -11.34 0.53
N LEU A 485 -16.96 -10.22 0.09
CA LEU A 485 -16.22 -10.15 -1.17
C LEU A 485 -14.75 -10.44 -0.87
N PHE A 486 -14.26 -11.55 -1.37
CA PHE A 486 -12.93 -12.06 -1.11
C PHE A 486 -12.09 -12.11 -2.38
N THR A 487 -10.91 -11.49 -2.32
CA THR A 487 -9.84 -11.63 -3.32
C THR A 487 -8.71 -12.43 -2.69
N ARG A 488 -8.40 -13.57 -3.27
CA ARG A 488 -7.37 -14.47 -2.76
C ARG A 488 -5.96 -13.86 -2.84
N PRO A 489 -5.01 -14.30 -2.02
CA PRO A 489 -3.61 -13.97 -2.22
C PRO A 489 -3.08 -14.59 -3.53
N ARG A 490 -2.08 -13.95 -4.12
CA ARG A 490 -1.37 -14.41 -5.31
C ARG A 490 0.04 -14.80 -4.92
N PHE A 491 0.52 -15.92 -5.43
CA PHE A 491 1.88 -16.39 -5.21
C PHE A 491 2.62 -16.49 -6.54
N THR A 492 3.94 -16.24 -6.51
CA THR A 492 4.82 -16.50 -7.66
C THR A 492 5.01 -18.00 -7.85
N ALA A 493 5.62 -18.41 -8.98
CA ALA A 493 5.96 -19.80 -9.22
C ALA A 493 6.89 -20.41 -8.16
N GLU A 494 7.70 -19.57 -7.53
CA GLU A 494 8.63 -19.94 -6.45
C GLU A 494 7.96 -19.95 -5.06
N GLY A 495 6.66 -19.67 -4.99
CA GLY A 495 5.89 -19.66 -3.74
C GLY A 495 5.99 -18.40 -2.90
N ALA A 496 6.62 -17.34 -3.41
CA ALA A 496 6.62 -16.05 -2.72
C ALA A 496 5.27 -15.34 -2.85
N LEU A 497 4.90 -14.52 -1.86
CA LEU A 497 3.68 -13.72 -1.92
C LEU A 497 3.83 -12.62 -2.99
N GLY A 498 3.04 -12.70 -4.05
CA GLY A 498 2.96 -11.68 -5.10
C GLY A 498 1.95 -10.58 -4.77
N ALA A 499 0.79 -10.95 -4.20
CA ALA A 499 -0.20 -10.00 -3.70
C ALA A 499 -0.91 -10.58 -2.48
N PRO A 500 -1.20 -9.79 -1.43
CA PRO A 500 -1.96 -10.25 -0.29
C PRO A 500 -3.43 -10.49 -0.67
N GLY A 501 -4.09 -11.38 0.07
CA GLY A 501 -5.55 -11.50 0.02
C GLY A 501 -6.22 -10.26 0.58
N ARG A 502 -7.44 -9.98 0.12
CA ARG A 502 -8.23 -8.82 0.55
C ARG A 502 -9.68 -9.22 0.78
N VAL A 503 -10.34 -8.52 1.68
CA VAL A 503 -11.74 -8.78 1.99
C VAL A 503 -12.52 -7.49 2.23
N SER A 504 -13.74 -7.43 1.67
CA SER A 504 -14.77 -6.49 2.09
C SER A 504 -15.95 -7.29 2.65
N VAL A 505 -16.46 -6.86 3.80
CA VAL A 505 -17.54 -7.59 4.50
C VAL A 505 -18.64 -6.62 4.87
N LEU A 506 -19.87 -6.98 4.50
CA LEU A 506 -21.07 -6.37 5.06
C LEU A 506 -21.65 -7.34 6.09
N HIS A 507 -21.93 -6.85 7.30
CA HIS A 507 -22.67 -7.56 8.35
C HIS A 507 -24.02 -6.90 8.48
N ASN A 508 -25.07 -7.65 8.18
CA ASN A 508 -26.45 -7.13 8.18
C ASN A 508 -26.63 -5.89 7.28
N GLY A 509 -25.91 -5.83 6.14
CA GLY A 509 -25.92 -4.68 5.23
C GLY A 509 -25.01 -3.51 5.65
N VAL A 510 -24.39 -3.56 6.82
CA VAL A 510 -23.44 -2.54 7.31
C VAL A 510 -22.02 -2.94 6.93
N ALA A 511 -21.29 -2.05 6.26
CA ALA A 511 -19.90 -2.29 5.90
C ALA A 511 -19.00 -2.32 7.15
N ILE A 512 -18.39 -3.47 7.43
CA ILE A 512 -17.52 -3.70 8.59
C ILE A 512 -16.05 -3.89 8.19
N HIS A 513 -15.80 -4.29 6.95
CA HIS A 513 -14.48 -4.28 6.31
C HIS A 513 -14.63 -3.70 4.90
N SER A 514 -13.68 -2.88 4.49
CA SER A 514 -13.63 -2.30 3.15
C SER A 514 -12.22 -2.49 2.59
N ASP A 515 -12.08 -3.38 1.63
CA ASP A 515 -10.83 -3.73 0.97
C ASP A 515 -9.67 -4.01 1.96
N THR A 516 -10.01 -4.68 3.08
CA THR A 516 -9.08 -4.98 4.17
C THR A 516 -8.06 -6.02 3.75
N VAL A 517 -6.78 -5.73 3.96
CA VAL A 517 -5.68 -6.67 3.69
C VAL A 517 -5.70 -7.80 4.70
N ILE A 518 -5.68 -9.03 4.20
CA ILE A 518 -5.46 -10.24 4.99
C ILE A 518 -3.95 -10.39 5.22
N LEU A 519 -3.53 -10.59 6.46
CA LEU A 519 -2.10 -10.66 6.81
C LEU A 519 -1.52 -12.07 6.64
N GLY A 520 -2.37 -13.09 6.51
CA GLY A 520 -1.98 -14.49 6.38
C GLY A 520 -3.03 -15.44 6.93
N THR A 521 -2.68 -16.71 7.05
CA THR A 521 -3.54 -17.76 7.61
C THR A 521 -3.97 -17.40 9.03
N THR A 522 -5.25 -17.57 9.34
CA THR A 522 -5.79 -17.35 10.68
C THR A 522 -5.19 -18.33 11.69
N GLY A 523 -4.73 -17.81 12.84
CA GLY A 523 -4.25 -18.56 13.98
C GLY A 523 -4.65 -17.89 15.29
N TRP A 524 -4.97 -18.68 16.33
CA TRP A 524 -5.38 -18.11 17.62
C TRP A 524 -4.25 -17.49 18.41
N ALA A 525 -3.06 -18.10 18.36
CA ALA A 525 -1.90 -17.69 19.15
C ALA A 525 -0.64 -17.46 18.29
N GLU A 526 -0.76 -17.61 16.98
CA GLU A 526 0.33 -17.53 16.03
C GLU A 526 0.20 -16.28 15.18
N PHE A 527 1.34 -15.80 14.69
CA PHE A 527 1.34 -14.74 13.70
C PHE A 527 0.63 -15.20 12.42
N PRO A 528 -0.27 -14.38 11.86
CA PRO A 528 -0.76 -14.64 10.53
C PRO A 528 0.41 -14.55 9.55
N ALA A 529 0.67 -15.65 8.87
CA ALA A 529 1.71 -15.73 7.85
C ALA A 529 1.14 -16.42 6.61
N TYR A 530 1.55 -15.95 5.46
CA TYR A 530 1.20 -16.62 4.21
C TYR A 530 2.05 -17.87 4.01
N GLN A 531 1.40 -18.92 3.55
CA GLN A 531 2.02 -20.11 2.98
C GLN A 531 1.45 -20.26 1.58
N ALA A 532 2.30 -20.49 0.58
CA ALA A 532 1.85 -20.73 -0.78
C ALA A 532 0.84 -21.87 -0.84
N HIS A 533 -0.21 -21.67 -1.60
CA HIS A 533 -1.30 -22.64 -1.78
C HIS A 533 -1.91 -22.50 -3.19
N PRO A 534 -2.67 -23.48 -3.66
CA PRO A 534 -3.40 -23.41 -4.93
C PRO A 534 -4.34 -22.19 -5.02
N ASP A 535 -4.67 -21.82 -6.24
CA ASP A 535 -5.54 -20.69 -6.58
C ASP A 535 -6.98 -20.83 -6.11
N ALA A 536 -7.43 -22.05 -5.82
CA ALA A 536 -8.73 -22.35 -5.25
C ALA A 536 -8.59 -23.45 -4.21
N LEU A 537 -9.23 -23.26 -3.07
CA LEU A 537 -9.34 -24.23 -1.98
C LEU A 537 -10.77 -24.24 -1.42
N PRO A 538 -11.19 -25.30 -0.75
CA PRO A 538 -12.50 -25.38 -0.13
C PRO A 538 -12.77 -24.27 0.89
N LEU A 539 -14.01 -23.83 1.00
CA LEU A 539 -14.53 -23.02 2.10
C LEU A 539 -14.93 -23.94 3.25
N SER A 540 -14.69 -23.52 4.49
CA SER A 540 -15.12 -24.28 5.66
C SER A 540 -15.98 -23.42 6.59
N ILE A 541 -16.93 -24.06 7.28
CA ILE A 541 -17.71 -23.45 8.36
C ILE A 541 -17.41 -24.23 9.64
N GLN A 542 -16.98 -23.48 10.66
CA GLN A 542 -16.47 -24.05 11.91
C GLN A 542 -17.59 -24.55 12.81
N ASP A 543 -17.39 -25.71 13.43
CA ASP A 543 -18.05 -26.12 14.67
C ASP A 543 -17.14 -25.77 15.87
N HIS A 544 -17.59 -24.87 16.71
CA HIS A 544 -16.92 -24.51 17.96
C HIS A 544 -17.70 -25.01 19.21
N GLY A 545 -18.53 -26.02 19.03
CA GLY A 545 -19.36 -26.61 20.11
C GLY A 545 -20.61 -25.79 20.44
N ASN A 546 -20.99 -24.81 19.62
CA ASN A 546 -22.19 -24.02 19.79
C ASN A 546 -23.19 -24.33 18.66
N PRO A 547 -24.49 -24.53 18.96
CA PRO A 547 -25.50 -24.88 17.98
C PRO A 547 -25.96 -23.64 17.17
N VAL A 548 -25.03 -23.02 16.46
CA VAL A 548 -25.31 -21.95 15.51
C VAL A 548 -26.17 -22.51 14.37
N GLN A 549 -27.07 -21.70 13.85
CA GLN A 549 -28.00 -22.09 12.81
C GLN A 549 -27.78 -21.30 11.52
N PHE A 550 -27.98 -21.98 10.37
CA PHE A 550 -27.83 -21.43 9.04
C PHE A 550 -29.06 -21.70 8.20
N ARG A 551 -29.45 -20.76 7.30
CA ARG A 551 -30.61 -20.95 6.41
C ARG A 551 -30.34 -20.67 4.94
N SER A 552 -29.29 -19.93 4.58
CA SER A 552 -28.89 -19.63 3.22
C SER A 552 -27.39 -19.49 3.16
N ILE A 553 -26.74 -20.30 2.31
CA ILE A 553 -25.30 -20.24 2.05
C ILE A 553 -25.10 -20.40 0.55
N TRP A 554 -24.50 -19.39 -0.11
CA TRP A 554 -24.15 -19.48 -1.51
C TRP A 554 -22.83 -18.76 -1.81
N VAL A 555 -22.20 -19.15 -2.91
CA VAL A 555 -20.96 -18.56 -3.40
C VAL A 555 -21.13 -18.19 -4.85
N ARG A 556 -20.73 -16.99 -5.20
CA ARG A 556 -20.64 -16.51 -6.56
C ARG A 556 -19.18 -16.25 -6.90
N PRO A 557 -18.50 -17.12 -7.66
CA PRO A 557 -17.15 -16.86 -8.13
C PRO A 557 -17.11 -15.64 -9.04
N PHE A 558 -16.03 -14.88 -8.97
CA PHE A 558 -15.73 -13.82 -9.94
C PHE A 558 -14.24 -13.83 -10.26
N GLU A 559 -13.88 -13.32 -11.42
CA GLU A 559 -12.50 -12.98 -11.69
C GLU A 559 -12.28 -11.54 -11.20
N ALA A 560 -11.33 -11.35 -10.31
CA ALA A 560 -10.89 -10.01 -9.94
C ALA A 560 -10.26 -9.39 -11.19
N VAL A 561 -10.99 -8.52 -11.85
CA VAL A 561 -10.48 -7.74 -12.97
C VAL A 561 -9.54 -6.69 -12.39
N PHE A 562 -8.27 -7.00 -12.34
CA PHE A 562 -7.23 -5.98 -12.22
C PHE A 562 -7.18 -5.30 -13.59
N GLY A 563 -7.99 -4.24 -13.75
CA GLY A 563 -8.16 -3.64 -15.07
C GLY A 563 -6.90 -2.88 -15.48
N SER A 564 -6.24 -3.36 -16.51
CA SER A 564 -5.74 -2.45 -17.52
C SER A 564 -6.96 -1.94 -18.26
N LEU A 565 -7.14 -0.63 -18.34
CA LEU A 565 -8.12 -0.04 -19.27
C LEU A 565 -7.84 -0.65 -20.66
N PRO A 566 -8.86 -1.13 -21.37
CA PRO A 566 -8.67 -1.55 -22.75
C PRO A 566 -7.96 -0.44 -23.53
N ALA A 567 -7.01 -0.81 -24.39
CA ALA A 567 -6.20 0.14 -25.16
C ALA A 567 -7.03 1.11 -26.03
N ASP A 568 -8.30 0.84 -26.19
CA ASP A 568 -9.30 1.54 -27.00
C ASP A 568 -10.31 2.38 -26.19
N VAL A 569 -10.19 2.45 -24.86
CA VAL A 569 -10.96 3.44 -24.09
C VAL A 569 -10.32 4.81 -24.30
N PRO A 570 -10.97 5.72 -25.08
CA PRO A 570 -10.41 7.04 -25.27
C PRO A 570 -10.28 7.74 -23.92
N PRO A 571 -9.19 8.50 -23.68
CA PRO A 571 -9.06 9.26 -22.46
C PRO A 571 -10.33 10.10 -22.27
N ARG A 572 -10.92 10.05 -21.09
CA ARG A 572 -12.09 10.88 -20.74
C ARG A 572 -11.75 12.38 -20.77
N GLY A 573 -11.41 12.87 -21.95
CA GLY A 573 -11.39 14.26 -22.34
C GLY A 573 -12.73 14.56 -22.98
N GLY A 574 -13.78 14.66 -22.19
CA GLY A 574 -15.12 14.90 -22.69
C GLY A 574 -15.21 16.25 -23.37
N ALA A 575 -15.42 16.26 -24.67
CA ALA A 575 -16.23 17.28 -25.27
C ALA A 575 -17.64 17.15 -24.68
N ARG A 576 -18.04 18.08 -23.82
CA ARG A 576 -19.47 18.26 -23.51
C ARG A 576 -20.13 18.66 -24.85
N PRO A 577 -21.23 17.99 -25.26
CA PRO A 577 -22.00 18.47 -26.39
C PRO A 577 -22.43 19.92 -26.10
N GLY A 578 -22.18 20.80 -27.06
CA GLY A 578 -22.61 22.18 -26.99
C GLY A 578 -24.10 22.25 -26.64
N ARG A 579 -24.46 23.06 -25.68
CA ARG A 579 -25.82 23.59 -25.58
C ARG A 579 -25.88 24.71 -26.58
N ASP A 580 -26.46 24.41 -27.75
CA ASP A 580 -27.06 25.42 -28.61
C ASP A 580 -28.35 25.91 -27.90
N GLY A 581 -28.44 27.23 -27.70
CA GLY A 581 -29.60 27.94 -27.14
C GLY A 581 -29.18 29.11 -26.28
#